data_ecd51fbddb12264247abab4147f182c0
#
_entry.id   ecd51fbddb12264247abab4147f182c0
#
_cell.length_a   1.000
_cell.length_b   1.000
_cell.length_c   1.000
_cell.angle_alpha   90.00
_cell.angle_beta   90.00
_cell.angle_gamma   90.00
#
_symmetry.space_group_name_H-M   'P 1'
#
loop_
_entity.id
_entity.type
_entity.pdbx_description
1 polymer ?
#
loop_
_entity_poly.entity_id
_entity_poly.type
_entity_poly.pdbx_seq_one_letter_code
_entity_poly.pdbx_strand_id
1 'polypeptide(L)'
;MLDVTHTQLSDPGRVRDHNEDALGCALPQSPEQARRQGWLFVLADGVGGHDRGEVASALAVEGITADFHSQRPTESLSAVLPRLVQAVNLKIYEEAMSLGAGGKSMATTVVACALRFNQAVIAHVGDSRCYLIRKGKAAQLTRDHTIAGEYVRMGLAAGKDAVAPQAASHVLSRAVGSQMFVQVDVSELQIFAGDVLLLCSDGLHHSVSGEDMAGVVGDGSDLASAAQKLVALARERDGSDNISVQLVQVRSVERVGMFRGRHYKIR
;
A
#
# COMPACT_ATOMS: atom_id res chain seq x y z
N MET A 1 -3.27 23.69 -7.26
CA MET A 1 -3.19 22.94 -5.99
C MET A 1 -3.27 21.46 -6.36
N LEU A 2 -2.66 20.57 -5.59
CA LEU A 2 -2.91 19.14 -5.79
C LEU A 2 -4.38 18.85 -5.51
N ASP A 3 -5.01 18.15 -6.45
CA ASP A 3 -6.39 17.68 -6.37
C ASP A 3 -6.44 16.21 -6.79
N VAL A 4 -7.09 15.38 -5.98
CA VAL A 4 -7.19 13.94 -6.21
C VAL A 4 -8.62 13.47 -6.00
N THR A 5 -9.02 12.48 -6.78
CA THR A 5 -10.22 11.67 -6.53
C THR A 5 -9.78 10.26 -6.18
N HIS A 6 -10.52 9.59 -5.32
CA HIS A 6 -10.18 8.23 -4.91
C HIS A 6 -11.42 7.38 -4.73
N THR A 7 -11.20 6.09 -4.75
CA THR A 7 -12.17 5.06 -4.38
C THR A 7 -11.43 3.89 -3.75
N GLN A 8 -12.14 3.12 -2.97
CA GLN A 8 -11.63 1.89 -2.38
C GLN A 8 -12.72 0.83 -2.35
N LEU A 9 -12.32 -0.42 -2.51
CA LEU A 9 -13.20 -1.58 -2.47
C LEU A 9 -12.43 -2.76 -1.88
N SER A 10 -13.11 -3.51 -1.03
CA SER A 10 -12.61 -4.75 -0.45
C SER A 10 -13.68 -5.83 -0.55
N ASP A 11 -13.31 -7.04 -0.93
CA ASP A 11 -14.18 -8.21 -1.08
C ASP A 11 -13.52 -9.42 -0.38
N PRO A 12 -14.23 -10.21 0.41
CA PRO A 12 -13.66 -11.37 1.09
C PRO A 12 -13.20 -12.50 0.14
N GLY A 13 -13.48 -12.40 -1.15
CA GLY A 13 -13.24 -13.46 -2.12
C GLY A 13 -14.35 -14.51 -2.12
N ARG A 14 -14.00 -15.73 -2.55
CA ARG A 14 -14.95 -16.85 -2.64
C ARG A 14 -14.70 -17.96 -1.63
N VAL A 15 -13.52 -17.98 -1.01
CA VAL A 15 -13.03 -19.09 -0.20
C VAL A 15 -12.85 -18.70 1.27
N ARG A 16 -12.47 -17.44 1.55
CA ARG A 16 -12.25 -16.95 2.91
C ARG A 16 -13.56 -16.64 3.61
N ASP A 17 -13.70 -17.08 4.85
CA ASP A 17 -14.87 -16.78 5.70
C ASP A 17 -14.83 -15.36 6.25
N HIS A 18 -13.63 -14.79 6.41
CA HIS A 18 -13.39 -13.46 6.96
C HIS A 18 -12.54 -12.63 6.01
N ASN A 19 -12.68 -11.32 6.11
CA ASN A 19 -11.84 -10.37 5.40
C ASN A 19 -10.80 -9.80 6.37
N GLU A 20 -9.54 -10.13 6.16
CA GLU A 20 -8.40 -9.68 6.97
C GLU A 20 -7.71 -8.43 6.39
N ASP A 21 -8.17 -7.96 5.22
CA ASP A 21 -7.71 -6.72 4.62
C ASP A 21 -8.32 -5.49 5.29
N ALA A 22 -7.54 -4.43 5.43
CA ALA A 22 -8.00 -3.13 5.89
C ALA A 22 -7.57 -2.01 4.95
N LEU A 23 -8.47 -1.06 4.73
CA LEU A 23 -8.29 0.11 3.87
C LEU A 23 -8.57 1.38 4.64
N GLY A 24 -7.77 2.42 4.42
CA GLY A 24 -8.02 3.72 5.03
C GLY A 24 -7.38 4.87 4.29
N CYS A 25 -7.83 6.07 4.62
CA CYS A 25 -7.24 7.30 4.09
C CYS A 25 -7.30 8.42 5.12
N ALA A 26 -6.32 9.33 5.05
CA ALA A 26 -6.37 10.60 5.77
C ALA A 26 -6.38 11.74 4.73
N LEU A 27 -7.53 12.40 4.63
CA LEU A 27 -7.79 13.44 3.65
C LEU A 27 -7.67 14.82 4.31
N PRO A 28 -7.07 15.81 3.63
CA PRO A 28 -6.98 17.16 4.15
C PRO A 28 -8.36 17.82 4.16
N GLN A 29 -8.72 18.46 5.28
CA GLN A 29 -9.98 19.18 5.47
C GLN A 29 -9.93 20.62 4.96
N SER A 30 -8.74 21.11 4.59
CA SER A 30 -8.55 22.48 4.09
C SER A 30 -7.39 22.54 3.07
N PRO A 31 -7.38 23.58 2.21
CA PRO A 31 -6.26 23.83 1.28
C PRO A 31 -4.92 24.03 2.01
N GLU A 32 -4.94 24.57 3.22
CA GLU A 32 -3.76 24.74 4.04
C GLU A 32 -3.22 23.39 4.53
N GLN A 33 -4.09 22.53 5.04
CA GLN A 33 -3.74 21.17 5.46
C GLN A 33 -3.22 20.35 4.30
N ALA A 34 -3.84 20.44 3.11
CA ALA A 34 -3.38 19.80 1.90
C ALA A 34 -1.93 20.17 1.53
N ARG A 35 -1.55 21.44 1.69
CA ARG A 35 -0.18 21.91 1.44
C ARG A 35 0.80 21.52 2.52
N ARG A 36 0.36 21.49 3.78
CA ARG A 36 1.25 21.19 4.92
C ARG A 36 1.48 19.70 5.10
N GLN A 37 0.42 18.90 4.99
CA GLN A 37 0.41 17.49 5.35
C GLN A 37 0.17 16.57 4.16
N GLY A 38 -0.67 16.99 3.21
CA GLY A 38 -1.01 16.20 2.02
C GLY A 38 -2.16 15.22 2.25
N TRP A 39 -2.25 14.24 1.38
CA TRP A 39 -3.20 13.12 1.40
C TRP A 39 -2.47 11.84 1.75
N LEU A 40 -3.13 10.92 2.41
CA LEU A 40 -2.61 9.59 2.70
C LEU A 40 -3.65 8.53 2.35
N PHE A 41 -3.17 7.45 1.77
CA PHE A 41 -3.91 6.23 1.46
C PHE A 41 -3.13 5.04 2.00
N VAL A 42 -3.81 4.11 2.67
CA VAL A 42 -3.19 2.97 3.33
C VAL A 42 -4.00 1.72 3.05
N LEU A 43 -3.31 0.65 2.70
CA LEU A 43 -3.85 -0.69 2.60
C LEU A 43 -2.97 -1.61 3.44
N ALA A 44 -3.58 -2.51 4.17
CA ALA A 44 -2.94 -3.54 4.97
C ALA A 44 -3.68 -4.86 4.77
N ASP A 45 -2.92 -5.94 4.57
CA ASP A 45 -3.39 -7.29 4.39
C ASP A 45 -2.95 -8.10 5.62
N GLY A 46 -3.92 -8.60 6.36
CA GLY A 46 -3.69 -9.33 7.59
C GLY A 46 -3.08 -10.71 7.32
N VAL A 47 -1.89 -10.95 7.84
CA VAL A 47 -1.23 -12.25 7.70
C VAL A 47 -1.93 -13.24 8.61
N GLY A 48 -2.88 -13.96 8.02
CA GLY A 48 -3.70 -14.93 8.70
C GLY A 48 -3.37 -16.35 8.29
N GLY A 49 -3.53 -17.16 9.11
CA GLY A 49 -3.59 -18.60 9.14
C GLY A 49 -4.09 -18.97 10.51
N HIS A 50 -3.98 -18.08 11.47
CA HIS A 50 -4.42 -18.32 12.85
C HIS A 50 -4.59 -17.00 13.61
N ASP A 51 -5.74 -16.45 13.67
CA ASP A 51 -6.35 -15.77 14.79
C ASP A 51 -6.39 -14.26 14.94
N ARG A 52 -5.71 -13.41 14.23
CA ARG A 52 -5.86 -11.95 14.39
C ARG A 52 -5.26 -11.12 13.24
N GLY A 53 -5.25 -11.63 12.03
CA GLY A 53 -4.82 -10.87 10.86
C GLY A 53 -5.67 -9.60 10.67
N GLU A 54 -6.98 -9.73 10.84
CA GLU A 54 -7.93 -8.61 10.75
C GLU A 54 -7.70 -7.53 11.82
N VAL A 55 -7.25 -7.94 13.02
CA VAL A 55 -6.93 -6.97 14.07
C VAL A 55 -5.61 -6.25 13.76
N ALA A 56 -4.62 -6.97 13.27
CA ALA A 56 -3.33 -6.38 12.92
C ALA A 56 -3.47 -5.37 11.76
N SER A 57 -4.18 -5.72 10.69
CA SER A 57 -4.42 -4.84 9.55
C SER A 57 -5.24 -3.60 9.95
N ALA A 58 -6.30 -3.77 10.75
CA ALA A 58 -7.10 -2.66 11.26
C ALA A 58 -6.25 -1.71 12.13
N LEU A 59 -5.48 -2.23 13.10
CA LEU A 59 -4.59 -1.42 13.95
C LEU A 59 -3.54 -0.66 13.13
N ALA A 60 -3.00 -1.28 12.08
CA ALA A 60 -2.03 -0.63 11.20
C ALA A 60 -2.65 0.54 10.45
N VAL A 61 -3.79 0.33 9.81
CA VAL A 61 -4.49 1.36 9.03
C VAL A 61 -4.97 2.50 9.93
N GLU A 62 -5.64 2.19 11.04
CA GLU A 62 -6.15 3.17 11.99
C GLU A 62 -5.01 4.01 12.59
N GLY A 63 -3.94 3.37 13.07
CA GLY A 63 -2.82 4.09 13.67
C GLY A 63 -2.10 5.01 12.68
N ILE A 64 -1.81 4.52 11.47
CA ILE A 64 -1.13 5.33 10.44
C ILE A 64 -2.01 6.52 10.01
N THR A 65 -3.31 6.31 9.79
CA THR A 65 -4.22 7.37 9.33
C THR A 65 -4.50 8.40 10.42
N ALA A 66 -4.68 7.98 11.68
CA ALA A 66 -4.91 8.88 12.82
C ALA A 66 -3.71 9.81 13.07
N ASP A 67 -2.49 9.27 13.00
CA ASP A 67 -1.28 10.02 13.33
C ASP A 67 -0.73 10.83 12.15
N PHE A 68 -1.20 10.59 10.92
CA PHE A 68 -0.69 11.27 9.74
C PHE A 68 -0.84 12.80 9.82
N HIS A 69 -1.97 13.30 10.26
CA HIS A 69 -2.20 14.75 10.37
C HIS A 69 -1.61 15.37 11.65
N SER A 70 -1.03 14.57 12.55
CA SER A 70 -0.30 15.06 13.72
C SER A 70 1.17 15.37 13.42
N GLN A 71 1.65 15.08 12.21
CA GLN A 71 3.03 15.32 11.79
C GLN A 71 3.38 16.82 11.75
N ARG A 72 4.66 17.11 11.94
CA ARG A 72 5.15 18.49 11.80
C ARG A 72 5.11 18.92 10.33
N PRO A 73 4.60 20.12 10.01
CA PRO A 73 4.46 20.57 8.61
C PRO A 73 5.77 20.65 7.82
N THR A 74 6.92 20.70 8.51
CA THR A 74 8.26 20.78 7.91
C THR A 74 8.90 19.44 7.61
N GLU A 75 8.32 18.33 8.11
CA GLU A 75 8.86 16.99 7.86
C GLU A 75 8.61 16.57 6.42
N SER A 76 9.57 15.84 5.82
CA SER A 76 9.37 15.20 4.53
C SER A 76 8.46 13.98 4.70
N LEU A 77 7.64 13.68 3.68
CA LEU A 77 6.80 12.48 3.70
C LEU A 77 7.64 11.20 3.79
N SER A 78 8.85 11.21 3.21
CA SER A 78 9.81 10.09 3.28
C SER A 78 10.37 9.84 4.68
N ALA A 79 10.34 10.82 5.56
CA ALA A 79 10.68 10.61 6.98
C ALA A 79 9.45 10.25 7.81
N VAL A 80 8.30 10.82 7.48
CA VAL A 80 7.04 10.63 8.21
C VAL A 80 6.52 9.20 8.06
N LEU A 81 6.38 8.69 6.82
CA LEU A 81 5.75 7.39 6.58
C LEU A 81 6.47 6.23 7.28
N PRO A 82 7.81 6.05 7.16
CA PRO A 82 8.49 4.98 7.89
C PRO A 82 8.33 5.07 9.39
N ARG A 83 8.32 6.29 9.94
CA ARG A 83 8.11 6.52 11.38
C ARG A 83 6.72 6.08 11.83
N LEU A 84 5.68 6.39 11.03
CA LEU A 84 4.31 5.95 11.33
C LEU A 84 4.18 4.43 11.23
N VAL A 85 4.74 3.81 10.18
CA VAL A 85 4.76 2.35 10.04
C VAL A 85 5.50 1.69 11.20
N GLN A 86 6.64 2.25 11.63
CA GLN A 86 7.39 1.71 12.78
C GLN A 86 6.62 1.87 14.09
N ALA A 87 5.87 2.97 14.28
CA ALA A 87 5.06 3.17 15.48
C ALA A 87 3.93 2.13 15.59
N VAL A 88 3.20 1.88 14.50
CA VAL A 88 2.16 0.84 14.51
C VAL A 88 2.74 -0.56 14.57
N ASN A 89 3.91 -0.80 13.98
CA ASN A 89 4.64 -2.06 14.11
C ASN A 89 4.89 -2.39 15.59
N LEU A 90 5.42 -1.43 16.34
CA LEU A 90 5.68 -1.63 17.77
C LEU A 90 4.38 -1.91 18.53
N LYS A 91 3.32 -1.15 18.27
CA LYS A 91 2.02 -1.34 18.90
C LYS A 91 1.45 -2.73 18.66
N ILE A 92 1.48 -3.21 17.41
CA ILE A 92 0.99 -4.55 17.06
C ILE A 92 1.87 -5.63 17.70
N TYR A 93 3.19 -5.45 17.69
CA TYR A 93 4.12 -6.38 18.33
C TYR A 93 3.87 -6.50 19.84
N GLU A 94 3.70 -5.37 20.56
CA GLU A 94 3.40 -5.34 21.98
C GLU A 94 2.03 -5.99 22.31
N GLU A 95 1.02 -5.72 21.48
CA GLU A 95 -0.29 -6.36 21.60
C GLU A 95 -0.17 -7.88 21.45
N ALA A 96 0.53 -8.36 20.41
CA ALA A 96 0.78 -9.79 20.20
C ALA A 96 1.51 -10.43 21.38
N MET A 97 2.51 -9.76 21.94
CA MET A 97 3.26 -10.25 23.11
C MET A 97 2.42 -10.30 24.38
N SER A 98 1.46 -9.39 24.54
CA SER A 98 0.55 -9.36 25.70
C SER A 98 -0.39 -10.56 25.77
N LEU A 99 -0.62 -11.24 24.64
CA LEU A 99 -1.50 -12.42 24.55
C LEU A 99 -0.87 -13.72 25.06
N GLY A 100 0.40 -13.69 25.48
CA GLY A 100 1.11 -14.80 26.16
C GLY A 100 1.74 -15.83 25.22
N ALA A 101 2.45 -16.81 25.80
CA ALA A 101 3.29 -17.80 25.08
C ALA A 101 2.51 -18.80 24.19
N GLY A 102 1.20 -18.79 24.19
CA GLY A 102 0.31 -19.45 23.22
C GLY A 102 -0.20 -18.43 22.20
N GLY A 103 0.34 -17.20 22.24
CA GLY A 103 -0.10 -16.06 21.47
C GLY A 103 0.13 -16.29 19.99
N LYS A 104 -0.95 -16.26 19.33
CA LYS A 104 -1.11 -16.34 17.91
C LYS A 104 -0.43 -15.13 17.28
N SER A 105 0.27 -15.33 16.20
CA SER A 105 1.03 -14.29 15.54
C SER A 105 0.08 -13.23 14.96
N MET A 106 0.14 -12.01 15.48
CA MET A 106 -0.50 -10.85 14.90
C MET A 106 0.49 -10.20 13.94
N ALA A 107 0.21 -10.25 12.67
CA ALA A 107 1.04 -9.59 11.68
C ALA A 107 0.20 -9.13 10.49
N THR A 108 0.71 -8.14 9.76
CA THR A 108 0.05 -7.62 8.57
C THR A 108 1.09 -7.07 7.60
N THR A 109 0.72 -6.97 6.32
CA THR A 109 1.43 -6.12 5.38
C THR A 109 1.02 -4.67 5.60
N VAL A 110 1.76 -3.74 5.04
CA VAL A 110 1.36 -2.33 4.91
C VAL A 110 1.89 -1.79 3.60
N VAL A 111 1.03 -1.15 2.82
CA VAL A 111 1.41 -0.22 1.77
C VAL A 111 0.72 1.12 2.01
N ALA A 112 1.52 2.16 2.22
CA ALA A 112 1.06 3.52 2.48
C ALA A 112 1.56 4.45 1.37
N CYS A 113 0.67 5.23 0.78
CA CYS A 113 0.96 6.20 -0.28
C CYS A 113 0.52 7.59 0.18
N ALA A 114 1.47 8.50 0.36
CA ALA A 114 1.18 9.89 0.70
C ALA A 114 1.51 10.82 -0.47
N LEU A 115 0.61 11.78 -0.72
CA LEU A 115 0.75 12.74 -1.81
C LEU A 115 0.81 14.17 -1.28
N ARG A 116 1.78 14.96 -1.75
CA ARG A 116 1.88 16.38 -1.43
C ARG A 116 2.49 17.14 -2.61
N PHE A 117 1.87 18.25 -3.03
CA PHE A 117 2.26 19.04 -4.19
C PHE A 117 2.23 18.25 -5.51
N ASN A 118 3.40 17.88 -6.03
CA ASN A 118 3.58 17.05 -7.23
C ASN A 118 4.42 15.80 -6.94
N GLN A 119 4.43 15.36 -5.69
CA GLN A 119 5.18 14.18 -5.26
C GLN A 119 4.26 13.15 -4.62
N ALA A 120 4.56 11.89 -4.85
CA ALA A 120 4.06 10.77 -4.10
C ALA A 120 5.22 10.06 -3.40
N VAL A 121 4.99 9.65 -2.16
CA VAL A 121 5.92 8.84 -1.36
C VAL A 121 5.18 7.58 -0.97
N ILE A 122 5.78 6.44 -1.26
CA ILE A 122 5.26 5.12 -0.93
C ILE A 122 6.16 4.51 0.12
N ALA A 123 5.58 4.04 1.23
CA ALA A 123 6.27 3.23 2.23
C ALA A 123 5.56 1.87 2.32
N HIS A 124 6.32 0.77 2.32
CA HIS A 124 5.70 -0.55 2.37
C HIS A 124 6.52 -1.58 3.16
N VAL A 125 5.79 -2.57 3.68
CA VAL A 125 6.29 -3.80 4.29
C VAL A 125 5.35 -4.93 3.89
N GLY A 126 5.88 -6.03 3.37
CA GLY A 126 5.12 -7.16 2.88
C GLY A 126 5.04 -7.20 1.36
N ASP A 127 4.03 -7.84 0.82
CA ASP A 127 3.81 -8.10 -0.60
C ASP A 127 2.54 -7.43 -1.16
N SER A 128 1.79 -6.67 -0.35
CA SER A 128 0.82 -5.71 -0.87
C SER A 128 1.53 -4.67 -1.73
N ARG A 129 0.93 -4.32 -2.86
CA ARG A 129 1.61 -3.55 -3.90
C ARG A 129 1.01 -2.18 -4.14
N CYS A 130 1.87 -1.26 -4.61
CA CYS A 130 1.47 0.01 -5.22
C CYS A 130 1.94 0.05 -6.66
N TYR A 131 1.04 0.43 -7.56
CA TYR A 131 1.32 0.64 -8.99
C TYR A 131 1.07 2.09 -9.37
N LEU A 132 1.88 2.59 -10.31
CA LEU A 132 1.58 3.81 -11.07
C LEU A 132 0.99 3.42 -12.42
N ILE A 133 -0.23 3.85 -12.68
CA ILE A 133 -0.84 3.75 -14.00
C ILE A 133 -0.72 5.09 -14.69
N ARG A 134 0.05 5.12 -15.78
CA ARG A 134 0.35 6.32 -16.56
C ARG A 134 0.38 5.99 -18.04
N LYS A 135 -0.38 6.72 -18.85
CA LYS A 135 -0.43 6.55 -20.32
C LYS A 135 -0.69 5.10 -20.74
N GLY A 136 -1.66 4.42 -20.08
CA GLY A 136 -2.05 3.04 -20.40
C GLY A 136 -1.04 1.96 -20.00
N LYS A 137 -0.07 2.29 -19.15
CA LYS A 137 0.89 1.33 -18.61
C LYS A 137 0.88 1.33 -17.08
N ALA A 138 0.94 0.16 -16.48
CA ALA A 138 1.13 -0.02 -15.04
C ALA A 138 2.61 -0.31 -14.75
N ALA A 139 3.17 0.42 -13.79
CA ALA A 139 4.51 0.20 -13.27
C ALA A 139 4.42 -0.07 -11.77
N GLN A 140 4.90 -1.22 -11.32
CA GLN A 140 4.97 -1.54 -9.89
C GLN A 140 6.01 -0.65 -9.21
N LEU A 141 5.63 0.00 -8.12
CA LEU A 141 6.48 0.92 -7.35
C LEU A 141 7.05 0.27 -6.08
N THR A 142 6.43 -0.79 -5.60
CA THR A 142 6.84 -1.58 -4.43
C THR A 142 7.63 -2.80 -4.87
N ARG A 143 8.34 -3.42 -3.94
CA ARG A 143 9.01 -4.71 -4.14
C ARG A 143 8.51 -5.66 -3.06
N ASP A 144 8.04 -6.83 -3.47
CA ASP A 144 7.51 -7.82 -2.55
C ASP A 144 8.57 -8.30 -1.56
N HIS A 145 8.24 -8.28 -0.29
CA HIS A 145 9.02 -8.86 0.78
C HIS A 145 8.59 -10.31 1.02
N THR A 146 8.88 -11.17 0.04
CA THR A 146 8.66 -12.62 0.12
C THR A 146 9.99 -13.36 0.11
N ILE A 147 9.99 -14.59 0.60
CA ILE A 147 11.19 -15.44 0.55
C ILE A 147 11.67 -15.60 -0.89
N ALA A 148 10.77 -15.84 -1.83
CA ALA A 148 11.12 -15.93 -3.25
C ALA A 148 11.72 -14.62 -3.78
N GLY A 149 11.17 -13.46 -3.42
CA GLY A 149 11.70 -12.15 -3.77
C GLY A 149 13.12 -11.91 -3.25
N GLU A 150 13.42 -12.38 -2.03
CA GLU A 150 14.77 -12.30 -1.47
C GLU A 150 15.77 -13.21 -2.22
N TYR A 151 15.37 -14.42 -2.62
CA TYR A 151 16.21 -15.30 -3.46
C TYR A 151 16.56 -14.64 -4.80
N VAL A 152 15.60 -14.01 -5.46
CA VAL A 152 15.83 -13.23 -6.69
C VAL A 152 16.83 -12.10 -6.44
N ARG A 153 16.66 -11.36 -5.34
CA ARG A 153 17.56 -10.26 -4.95
C ARG A 153 19.00 -10.70 -4.71
N MET A 154 19.18 -11.87 -4.11
CA MET A 154 20.51 -12.45 -3.85
C MET A 154 21.15 -13.06 -5.10
N GLY A 155 20.48 -13.02 -6.25
CA GLY A 155 20.97 -13.66 -7.48
C GLY A 155 20.92 -15.19 -7.44
N LEU A 156 20.30 -15.77 -6.42
CA LEU A 156 20.21 -17.22 -6.23
C LEU A 156 19.12 -17.86 -7.11
N ALA A 157 18.24 -17.04 -7.69
CA ALA A 157 17.18 -17.47 -8.62
C ALA A 157 17.57 -17.28 -10.10
N ALA A 158 18.82 -16.98 -10.43
CA ALA A 158 19.28 -16.70 -11.78
C ALA A 158 19.88 -17.97 -12.43
N GLY A 159 19.07 -18.96 -12.75
CA GLY A 159 19.48 -20.13 -13.52
C GLY A 159 18.27 -20.95 -13.95
N LYS A 160 18.37 -21.72 -15.05
CA LYS A 160 17.30 -22.61 -15.52
C LYS A 160 16.86 -23.68 -14.49
N ASP A 161 17.63 -23.83 -13.42
CA ASP A 161 17.40 -24.78 -12.33
C ASP A 161 17.13 -24.11 -10.99
N ALA A 162 17.03 -22.77 -10.93
CA ALA A 162 16.73 -22.02 -9.71
C ALA A 162 15.22 -22.04 -9.45
N VAL A 163 14.74 -23.16 -8.96
CA VAL A 163 13.38 -23.32 -8.44
C VAL A 163 13.36 -22.70 -7.05
N ALA A 164 13.00 -21.40 -6.94
CA ALA A 164 12.38 -20.96 -5.71
C ALA A 164 11.16 -21.89 -5.53
N PRO A 165 11.03 -22.60 -4.41
CA PRO A 165 9.88 -23.48 -4.22
C PRO A 165 8.61 -22.67 -4.45
N GLN A 166 7.69 -23.13 -5.29
CA GLN A 166 6.41 -22.43 -5.53
C GLN A 166 5.70 -22.08 -4.20
N ALA A 167 5.87 -22.92 -3.18
CA ALA A 167 5.41 -22.70 -1.82
C ALA A 167 6.07 -21.48 -1.12
N ALA A 168 7.21 -20.98 -1.61
CA ALA A 168 7.92 -19.83 -1.01
C ALA A 168 7.53 -18.48 -1.63
N SER A 169 6.72 -18.47 -2.70
CA SER A 169 6.28 -17.25 -3.37
C SER A 169 5.33 -16.41 -2.50
N HIS A 170 4.56 -17.06 -1.62
CA HIS A 170 3.58 -16.42 -0.73
C HIS A 170 4.06 -16.28 0.71
N VAL A 171 5.27 -16.79 1.04
CA VAL A 171 5.80 -16.67 2.39
C VAL A 171 6.50 -15.34 2.55
N LEU A 172 5.95 -14.49 3.40
CA LEU A 172 6.52 -13.18 3.70
C LEU A 172 7.89 -13.31 4.38
N SER A 173 8.85 -12.53 3.92
CA SER A 173 10.15 -12.33 4.58
C SER A 173 10.11 -11.20 5.60
N ARG A 174 9.12 -10.29 5.49
CA ARG A 174 8.88 -9.17 6.42
C ARG A 174 7.38 -8.90 6.53
N ALA A 175 6.93 -8.70 7.78
CA ALA A 175 5.57 -8.29 8.10
C ALA A 175 5.58 -7.33 9.30
N VAL A 176 4.65 -6.39 9.33
CA VAL A 176 4.42 -5.48 10.44
C VAL A 176 3.85 -6.25 11.63
N GLY A 177 4.37 -6.03 12.83
CA GLY A 177 3.96 -6.74 14.05
C GLY A 177 4.77 -8.02 14.34
N SER A 178 5.51 -8.56 13.36
CA SER A 178 6.27 -9.80 13.53
C SER A 178 7.52 -9.66 14.38
N GLN A 179 8.10 -8.46 14.45
CA GLN A 179 9.32 -8.15 15.19
C GLN A 179 9.23 -6.73 15.78
N MET A 180 10.01 -6.46 16.84
CA MET A 180 10.04 -5.14 17.49
C MET A 180 10.42 -4.02 16.50
N PHE A 181 11.31 -4.29 15.57
CA PHE A 181 11.73 -3.37 14.50
C PHE A 181 11.53 -4.01 13.15
N VAL A 182 10.94 -3.26 12.22
CA VAL A 182 10.75 -3.69 10.85
C VAL A 182 11.43 -2.71 9.88
N GLN A 183 12.13 -3.26 8.89
CA GLN A 183 12.68 -2.44 7.81
C GLN A 183 11.57 -2.06 6.85
N VAL A 184 11.33 -0.75 6.73
CA VAL A 184 10.34 -0.16 5.81
C VAL A 184 11.04 0.27 4.55
N ASP A 185 10.60 -0.21 3.40
CA ASP A 185 11.10 0.26 2.11
C ASP A 185 10.32 1.51 1.69
N VAL A 186 11.05 2.50 1.14
CA VAL A 186 10.49 3.80 0.74
C VAL A 186 10.86 4.10 -0.71
N SER A 187 9.88 4.53 -1.49
CA SER A 187 10.10 5.07 -2.83
C SER A 187 9.41 6.41 -3.00
N GLU A 188 10.02 7.28 -3.80
CA GLU A 188 9.50 8.61 -4.11
C GLU A 188 9.41 8.79 -5.62
N LEU A 189 8.35 9.45 -6.08
CA LEU A 189 8.19 9.76 -7.49
C LEU A 189 7.46 11.08 -7.70
N GLN A 190 7.71 11.68 -8.86
CA GLN A 190 6.94 12.81 -9.32
C GLN A 190 5.65 12.34 -9.99
N ILE A 191 4.53 12.95 -9.57
CA ILE A 191 3.20 12.69 -10.11
C ILE A 191 2.75 13.83 -11.04
N PHE A 192 1.88 13.50 -11.99
CA PHE A 192 1.31 14.41 -12.98
C PHE A 192 -0.21 14.25 -13.02
N ALA A 193 -0.88 15.27 -13.54
CA ALA A 193 -2.31 15.14 -13.82
C ALA A 193 -2.58 13.99 -14.80
N GLY A 194 -3.57 13.18 -14.49
CA GLY A 194 -3.93 11.97 -15.24
C GLY A 194 -3.28 10.68 -14.73
N ASP A 195 -2.33 10.75 -13.79
CA ASP A 195 -1.80 9.55 -13.13
C ASP A 195 -2.86 8.91 -12.24
N VAL A 196 -2.83 7.57 -12.16
CA VAL A 196 -3.58 6.82 -11.16
C VAL A 196 -2.60 5.97 -10.35
N LEU A 197 -2.64 6.11 -9.03
CA LEU A 197 -1.97 5.22 -8.11
C LEU A 197 -2.96 4.13 -7.68
N LEU A 198 -2.54 2.88 -7.77
CA LEU A 198 -3.33 1.71 -7.41
C LEU A 198 -2.60 0.98 -6.30
N LEU A 199 -3.22 0.89 -5.12
CA LEU A 199 -2.78 0.05 -4.01
C LEU A 199 -3.65 -1.20 -3.99
N CYS A 200 -3.06 -2.37 -3.76
CA CYS A 200 -3.81 -3.62 -3.70
C CYS A 200 -3.16 -4.67 -2.80
N SER A 201 -4.00 -5.56 -2.25
CA SER A 201 -3.56 -6.81 -1.63
C SER A 201 -3.16 -7.86 -2.67
N ASP A 202 -2.61 -8.96 -2.19
CA ASP A 202 -2.13 -10.04 -3.05
C ASP A 202 -3.26 -10.75 -3.81
N GLY A 203 -4.46 -10.87 -3.23
CA GLY A 203 -5.63 -11.43 -3.90
C GLY A 203 -6.04 -10.72 -5.19
N LEU A 204 -5.64 -9.44 -5.37
CA LEU A 204 -5.80 -8.78 -6.66
C LEU A 204 -4.65 -9.13 -7.61
N HIS A 205 -3.40 -8.85 -7.21
CA HIS A 205 -2.27 -8.89 -8.14
C HIS A 205 -1.77 -10.29 -8.48
N HIS A 206 -2.20 -11.34 -7.78
CA HIS A 206 -1.92 -12.73 -8.16
C HIS A 206 -2.69 -13.15 -9.40
N SER A 207 -3.90 -12.64 -9.60
CA SER A 207 -4.78 -13.04 -10.69
C SER A 207 -4.97 -11.96 -11.77
N VAL A 208 -4.70 -10.69 -11.45
CA VAL A 208 -4.86 -9.55 -12.36
C VAL A 208 -3.49 -8.95 -12.67
N SER A 209 -3.08 -9.00 -13.93
CA SER A 209 -1.80 -8.46 -14.37
C SER A 209 -1.78 -6.93 -14.39
N GLY A 210 -0.57 -6.34 -14.40
CA GLY A 210 -0.45 -4.88 -14.56
C GLY A 210 -1.03 -4.36 -15.88
N GLU A 211 -1.02 -5.16 -16.94
CA GLU A 211 -1.65 -4.83 -18.23
C GLU A 211 -3.17 -4.78 -18.10
N ASP A 212 -3.78 -5.79 -17.44
CA ASP A 212 -5.22 -5.79 -17.14
C ASP A 212 -5.61 -4.57 -16.31
N MET A 213 -4.82 -4.26 -15.23
CA MET A 213 -5.06 -3.10 -14.38
C MET A 213 -5.04 -1.80 -15.18
N ALA A 214 -4.04 -1.63 -16.04
CA ALA A 214 -3.92 -0.45 -16.90
C ALA A 214 -5.07 -0.36 -17.91
N GLY A 215 -5.50 -1.49 -18.47
CA GLY A 215 -6.63 -1.58 -19.40
C GLY A 215 -7.94 -1.16 -18.73
N VAL A 216 -8.24 -1.72 -17.55
CA VAL A 216 -9.48 -1.41 -16.80
C VAL A 216 -9.53 0.05 -16.36
N VAL A 217 -8.40 0.58 -15.82
CA VAL A 217 -8.35 1.99 -15.39
C VAL A 217 -8.40 2.96 -16.57
N GLY A 218 -7.92 2.54 -17.75
CA GLY A 218 -7.86 3.35 -18.97
C GLY A 218 -9.09 3.26 -19.87
N ASP A 219 -10.10 2.44 -19.54
CA ASP A 219 -11.27 2.19 -20.41
C ASP A 219 -12.29 3.35 -20.45
N GLY A 220 -12.04 4.43 -19.71
CA GLY A 220 -12.91 5.62 -19.64
C GLY A 220 -14.03 5.52 -18.61
N SER A 221 -14.12 4.44 -17.83
CA SER A 221 -15.03 4.34 -16.69
C SER A 221 -14.59 5.25 -15.54
N ASP A 222 -15.53 5.58 -14.64
CA ASP A 222 -15.20 6.25 -13.40
C ASP A 222 -14.40 5.31 -12.46
N LEU A 223 -13.70 5.89 -11.46
CA LEU A 223 -12.85 5.12 -10.56
C LEU A 223 -13.61 4.03 -9.79
N ALA A 224 -14.87 4.28 -9.41
CA ALA A 224 -15.65 3.30 -8.65
C ALA A 224 -15.97 2.09 -9.52
N SER A 225 -16.39 2.32 -10.76
CA SER A 225 -16.60 1.26 -11.75
C SER A 225 -15.31 0.51 -12.08
N ALA A 226 -14.18 1.21 -12.17
CA ALA A 226 -12.88 0.56 -12.39
C ALA A 226 -12.50 -0.35 -11.21
N ALA A 227 -12.68 0.09 -9.97
CA ALA A 227 -12.44 -0.74 -8.78
C ALA A 227 -13.33 -1.99 -8.76
N GLN A 228 -14.62 -1.83 -9.07
CA GLN A 228 -15.56 -2.96 -9.17
C GLN A 228 -15.13 -3.99 -10.23
N LYS A 229 -14.72 -3.51 -11.42
CA LYS A 229 -14.23 -4.38 -12.51
C LYS A 229 -12.98 -5.15 -12.11
N LEU A 230 -12.02 -4.49 -11.43
CA LEU A 230 -10.79 -5.13 -10.96
C LEU A 230 -11.09 -6.24 -9.95
N VAL A 231 -11.91 -5.95 -8.94
CA VAL A 231 -12.29 -6.93 -7.92
C VAL A 231 -13.10 -8.09 -8.55
N ALA A 232 -14.04 -7.79 -9.43
CA ALA A 232 -14.80 -8.81 -10.14
C ALA A 232 -13.90 -9.73 -10.98
N LEU A 233 -12.92 -9.16 -11.69
CA LEU A 233 -11.95 -9.90 -12.51
C LEU A 233 -11.07 -10.80 -11.65
N ALA A 234 -10.56 -10.31 -10.51
CA ALA A 234 -9.78 -11.11 -9.59
C ALA A 234 -10.60 -12.27 -9.01
N ARG A 235 -11.83 -11.97 -8.58
CA ARG A 235 -12.76 -12.95 -8.05
C ARG A 235 -13.16 -14.02 -9.06
N GLU A 236 -13.30 -13.68 -10.33
CA GLU A 236 -13.60 -14.62 -11.41
C GLU A 236 -12.40 -15.54 -11.70
N ARG A 237 -11.19 -14.98 -11.80
CA ARG A 237 -9.98 -15.73 -12.19
C ARG A 237 -9.47 -16.64 -11.08
N ASP A 238 -9.57 -16.22 -9.82
CA ASP A 238 -9.11 -16.96 -8.65
C ASP A 238 -10.12 -16.84 -7.49
N GLY A 239 -10.13 -15.69 -6.79
CA GLY A 239 -11.01 -15.44 -5.66
C GLY A 239 -10.71 -16.29 -4.43
N SER A 240 -9.52 -16.87 -4.33
CA SER A 240 -9.11 -17.73 -3.20
C SER A 240 -8.74 -16.95 -1.95
N ASP A 241 -8.46 -15.64 -2.09
CA ASP A 241 -8.10 -14.76 -0.98
C ASP A 241 -8.96 -13.49 -0.93
N ASN A 242 -8.76 -12.68 0.09
CA ASN A 242 -9.34 -11.34 0.22
C ASN A 242 -8.79 -10.43 -0.89
N ILE A 243 -9.65 -9.63 -1.49
CA ILE A 243 -9.32 -8.81 -2.65
C ILE A 243 -9.59 -7.36 -2.31
N SER A 244 -8.53 -6.58 -2.12
CA SER A 244 -8.64 -5.16 -1.80
C SER A 244 -7.93 -4.29 -2.82
N VAL A 245 -8.57 -3.18 -3.18
CA VAL A 245 -8.03 -2.18 -4.09
C VAL A 245 -8.37 -0.77 -3.64
N GLN A 246 -7.41 0.12 -3.80
CA GLN A 246 -7.57 1.55 -3.58
C GLN A 246 -7.01 2.29 -4.79
N LEU A 247 -7.85 3.07 -5.47
CA LEU A 247 -7.49 3.85 -6.65
C LEU A 247 -7.45 5.33 -6.30
N VAL A 248 -6.37 6.00 -6.65
CA VAL A 248 -6.14 7.43 -6.39
C VAL A 248 -5.77 8.11 -7.70
N GLN A 249 -6.68 8.87 -8.29
CA GLN A 249 -6.46 9.63 -9.52
C GLN A 249 -6.01 11.05 -9.22
N VAL A 250 -4.91 11.44 -9.81
CA VAL A 250 -4.37 12.80 -9.75
C VAL A 250 -5.09 13.67 -10.79
N ARG A 251 -5.94 14.60 -10.33
CA ARG A 251 -6.69 15.53 -11.20
C ARG A 251 -5.84 16.73 -11.60
N SER A 252 -5.13 17.28 -10.65
CA SER A 252 -4.19 18.38 -10.88
C SER A 252 -3.05 18.34 -9.88
N VAL A 253 -1.93 18.96 -10.22
CA VAL A 253 -0.75 19.07 -9.36
C VAL A 253 -0.35 20.52 -9.12
N GLU A 254 0.25 20.81 -7.98
CA GLU A 254 0.88 22.08 -7.69
C GLU A 254 2.40 21.92 -7.87
N ARG A 255 2.94 22.49 -8.95
CA ARG A 255 4.39 22.47 -9.15
C ARG A 255 5.05 23.40 -8.16
N VAL A 256 5.94 22.85 -7.35
CA VAL A 256 6.71 23.61 -6.35
C VAL A 256 8.20 23.37 -6.54
N GLY A 257 8.99 24.42 -6.38
CA GLY A 257 10.43 24.31 -6.18
C GLY A 257 10.75 24.42 -4.69
N MET A 258 11.98 24.06 -4.30
CA MET A 258 12.47 24.25 -2.95
C MET A 258 13.66 25.21 -2.96
N PHE A 259 13.59 26.26 -2.14
CA PHE A 259 14.68 27.19 -1.93
C PHE A 259 14.89 27.44 -0.42
N ARG A 260 16.08 27.13 0.06
CA ARG A 260 16.45 27.25 1.51
C ARG A 260 15.44 26.59 2.44
N GLY A 261 14.97 25.38 2.08
CA GLY A 261 14.00 24.62 2.87
C GLY A 261 12.55 25.10 2.81
N ARG A 262 12.24 26.09 1.96
CA ARG A 262 10.88 26.62 1.75
C ARG A 262 10.40 26.27 0.34
N HIS A 263 9.18 25.73 0.28
CA HIS A 263 8.52 25.48 -1.00
C HIS A 263 8.06 26.82 -1.62
N TYR A 264 8.28 26.99 -2.92
CA TYR A 264 7.72 28.09 -3.70
C TYR A 264 7.03 27.56 -4.95
N LYS A 265 5.95 28.21 -5.36
CA LYS A 265 5.19 27.83 -6.54
C LYS A 265 6.00 28.16 -7.81
N ILE A 266 6.17 27.16 -8.67
CA ILE A 266 6.70 27.36 -10.00
C ILE A 266 5.51 27.69 -10.92
N ARG A 267 5.61 28.82 -11.65
CA ARG A 267 4.59 29.21 -12.64
C ARG A 267 4.72 28.42 -13.93
#